data_91bfb13c06366554d59962408db3fd5c
#
_entry.id   91bfb13c06366554d59962408db3fd5c
#
_cell.length_a   1.000
_cell.length_b   1.000
_cell.length_c   1.000
_cell.angle_alpha   90.00
_cell.angle_beta   90.00
_cell.angle_gamma   90.00
#
_symmetry.space_group_name_H-M   'P 1'
#
loop_
_entity.id
_entity.type
_entity.pdbx_description
1 polymer ?
#
loop_
_entity_poly.entity_id
_entity_poly.type
_entity_poly.pdbx_seq_one_letter_code
_entity_poly.pdbx_strand_id
1 'polypeptide(L)'
;MHKDGFVIYGGCFEKTNCREAFERQKARLADFLGHDFGELVKTEACLADRPRHWRDFVTGADGVYLIGEAAGFISASSFEGISSAIHSGSALADAFRNVKNTSKITRSYRKKTFSLRCKLFLKIWKRWFMYTPWVRSLIMRSGIESIRVRRSKED
;
A
#
# COMPACT_ATOMS: atom_id res chain seq x y z
N MET A 1 8.33 -5.94 13.96
CA MET A 1 9.37 -6.51 13.08
C MET A 1 10.72 -6.21 13.70
N HIS A 2 11.62 -7.20 13.76
CA HIS A 2 13.02 -7.01 14.22
C HIS A 2 13.93 -6.84 13.00
N LYS A 3 14.79 -5.83 13.03
CA LYS A 3 15.79 -5.59 12.00
C LYS A 3 16.99 -4.86 12.59
N ASP A 4 18.20 -5.37 12.36
CA ASP A 4 19.49 -4.77 12.75
C ASP A 4 19.56 -4.41 14.26
N GLY A 5 18.99 -5.26 15.13
CA GLY A 5 18.93 -5.03 16.57
C GLY A 5 17.83 -4.08 17.04
N PHE A 6 17.02 -3.54 16.12
CA PHE A 6 15.91 -2.65 16.44
C PHE A 6 14.57 -3.33 16.31
N VAL A 7 13.61 -2.91 17.13
CA VAL A 7 12.17 -3.22 16.98
C VAL A 7 11.53 -2.13 16.14
N ILE A 8 11.00 -2.50 14.98
CA ILE A 8 10.28 -1.57 14.11
C ILE A 8 8.79 -1.80 14.27
N TYR A 9 8.09 -0.77 14.73
CA TYR A 9 6.64 -0.70 14.80
C TYR A 9 6.11 0.37 13.87
N GLY A 10 5.07 0.07 13.11
CA GLY A 10 4.46 1.02 12.19
C GLY A 10 3.04 0.62 11.80
N GLY A 11 2.29 1.58 11.28
CA GLY A 11 0.93 1.37 10.81
C GLY A 11 0.45 2.49 9.91
N CYS A 12 -0.65 2.25 9.20
CA CYS A 12 -1.36 3.26 8.43
C CYS A 12 -2.56 3.75 9.24
N PHE A 13 -2.64 5.06 9.44
CA PHE A 13 -3.71 5.71 10.19
C PHE A 13 -4.32 6.81 9.33
N GLU A 14 -5.55 7.20 9.64
CA GLU A 14 -6.17 8.36 9.01
C GLU A 14 -5.39 9.63 9.36
N LYS A 15 -5.35 10.59 8.43
CA LYS A 15 -4.62 11.85 8.60
C LYS A 15 -5.07 12.61 9.86
N THR A 16 -6.35 12.56 10.18
CA THR A 16 -6.92 13.15 11.40
C THR A 16 -6.59 12.27 12.60
N ASN A 17 -5.97 12.85 13.63
CA ASN A 17 -5.56 12.14 14.87
C ASN A 17 -4.58 10.97 14.65
N CYS A 18 -3.78 11.02 13.57
CA CYS A 18 -2.83 9.98 13.22
C CYS A 18 -1.89 9.63 14.39
N ARG A 19 -1.31 10.63 15.08
CA ARG A 19 -0.39 10.43 16.19
C ARG A 19 -1.07 9.76 17.38
N GLU A 20 -2.23 10.22 17.77
CA GLU A 20 -3.00 9.64 18.88
C GLU A 20 -3.40 8.18 18.56
N ALA A 21 -3.86 7.91 17.36
CA ALA A 21 -4.20 6.57 16.92
C ALA A 21 -2.98 5.63 16.93
N PHE A 22 -1.81 6.13 16.53
CA PHE A 22 -0.54 5.40 16.58
C PHE A 22 -0.14 5.05 18.01
N GLU A 23 -0.12 6.02 18.94
CA GLU A 23 0.26 5.78 20.33
C GLU A 23 -0.71 4.83 21.03
N ARG A 24 -2.01 4.98 20.80
CA ARG A 24 -3.02 4.06 21.34
C ARG A 24 -2.83 2.63 20.83
N GLN A 25 -2.49 2.47 19.55
CA GLN A 25 -2.24 1.14 18.97
C GLN A 25 -0.93 0.54 19.48
N LYS A 26 0.11 1.37 19.69
CA LYS A 26 1.38 0.97 20.29
C LYS A 26 1.17 0.44 21.70
N ALA A 27 0.43 1.17 22.53
CA ALA A 27 0.10 0.73 23.90
C ALA A 27 -0.63 -0.63 23.90
N ARG A 28 -1.68 -0.77 23.07
CA ARG A 28 -2.41 -2.06 22.94
C ARG A 28 -1.52 -3.22 22.52
N LEU A 29 -0.55 -2.95 21.66
CA LEU A 29 0.38 -3.99 21.20
C LEU A 29 1.38 -4.35 22.31
N ALA A 30 1.87 -3.38 23.09
CA ALA A 30 2.71 -3.62 24.26
C ALA A 30 1.98 -4.49 25.30
N ASP A 31 0.75 -4.15 25.63
CA ASP A 31 -0.10 -4.95 26.51
C ASP A 31 -0.30 -6.39 26.00
N PHE A 32 -0.55 -6.55 24.70
CA PHE A 32 -0.77 -7.85 24.08
C PHE A 32 0.50 -8.72 24.09
N LEU A 33 1.68 -8.11 23.91
CA LEU A 33 2.97 -8.81 23.87
C LEU A 33 3.55 -9.02 25.29
N GLY A 34 3.04 -8.31 26.30
CA GLY A 34 3.53 -8.38 27.67
C GLY A 34 4.89 -7.71 27.90
N HIS A 35 5.36 -6.88 26.96
CA HIS A 35 6.61 -6.13 27.10
C HIS A 35 6.53 -4.77 26.38
N ASP A 36 7.36 -3.83 26.82
CA ASP A 36 7.49 -2.51 26.21
C ASP A 36 8.44 -2.55 25.01
N PHE A 37 8.33 -1.55 24.12
CA PHE A 37 9.16 -1.41 22.93
C PHE A 37 10.56 -0.82 23.21
N GLY A 38 10.84 -0.42 24.45
CA GLY A 38 12.11 0.20 24.83
C GLY A 38 12.22 1.67 24.41
N GLU A 39 13.45 2.17 24.35
CA GLU A 39 13.74 3.56 24.03
C GLU A 39 13.44 3.88 22.57
N LEU A 40 12.82 5.03 22.31
CA LEU A 40 12.52 5.52 20.97
C LEU A 40 13.79 6.06 20.29
N VAL A 41 14.30 5.36 19.31
CA VAL A 41 15.49 5.76 18.56
C VAL A 41 15.15 6.70 17.41
N LYS A 42 14.08 6.42 16.66
CA LYS A 42 13.69 7.21 15.49
C LYS A 42 12.20 7.08 15.19
N THR A 43 11.59 8.20 14.80
CA THR A 43 10.20 8.24 14.28
C THR A 43 10.21 8.82 12.87
N GLU A 44 9.55 8.14 11.96
CA GLU A 44 9.32 8.61 10.59
C GLU A 44 7.83 8.52 10.27
N ALA A 45 7.34 9.50 9.52
CA ALA A 45 5.98 9.51 9.02
C ALA A 45 5.95 10.03 7.59
N CYS A 46 5.10 9.46 6.77
CA CYS A 46 4.83 9.93 5.42
C CYS A 46 3.33 9.94 5.16
N LEU A 47 2.92 10.79 4.23
CA LEU A 47 1.56 10.81 3.72
C LEU A 47 1.51 9.90 2.48
N ALA A 48 0.61 8.92 2.49
CA ALA A 48 0.35 8.06 1.34
C ALA A 48 -1.05 8.35 0.80
N ASP A 49 -1.11 8.85 -0.43
CA ASP A 49 -2.38 9.00 -1.13
C ASP A 49 -2.69 7.75 -1.95
N ARG A 50 -3.97 7.37 -1.95
CA ARG A 50 -4.46 6.20 -2.68
C ARG A 50 -5.51 6.60 -3.71
N PRO A 51 -5.56 5.92 -4.86
CA PRO A 51 -6.57 6.18 -5.87
C PRO A 51 -7.97 5.87 -5.31
N ARG A 52 -8.92 6.72 -5.65
CA ARG A 52 -10.36 6.59 -5.31
C ARG A 52 -11.21 6.33 -6.53
N HIS A 53 -10.74 6.81 -7.69
CA HIS A 53 -11.45 6.75 -8.96
C HIS A 53 -10.52 6.31 -10.09
N TRP A 54 -11.07 5.91 -11.22
CA TRP A 54 -10.27 5.56 -12.40
C TRP A 54 -9.39 6.70 -12.91
N ARG A 55 -9.86 7.92 -12.80
CA ARG A 55 -9.15 9.15 -13.23
C ARG A 55 -7.91 9.47 -12.40
N ASP A 56 -7.77 8.85 -11.22
CA ASP A 56 -6.61 9.06 -10.35
C ASP A 56 -5.37 8.30 -10.85
N PHE A 57 -5.56 7.40 -11.84
CA PHE A 57 -4.45 6.74 -12.53
C PHE A 57 -3.94 7.61 -13.67
N VAL A 58 -2.95 8.45 -13.38
CA VAL A 58 -2.40 9.42 -14.32
C VAL A 58 -1.03 8.95 -14.83
N THR A 59 -0.93 8.66 -16.11
CA THR A 59 0.32 8.17 -16.74
C THR A 59 1.24 9.28 -17.23
N GLY A 60 0.81 10.53 -17.10
CA GLY A 60 1.54 11.71 -17.55
C GLY A 60 0.91 12.38 -18.79
N ALA A 61 1.41 13.56 -19.11
CA ALA A 61 1.03 14.39 -20.25
C ALA A 61 2.23 15.23 -20.73
N ASP A 62 2.18 15.73 -21.95
CA ASP A 62 3.12 16.73 -22.50
C ASP A 62 4.60 16.36 -22.36
N GLY A 63 4.94 15.07 -22.58
CA GLY A 63 6.31 14.56 -22.46
C GLY A 63 6.77 14.24 -21.05
N VAL A 64 5.97 14.53 -20.03
CA VAL A 64 6.19 14.10 -18.64
C VAL A 64 5.49 12.78 -18.41
N TYR A 65 6.22 11.80 -17.87
CA TYR A 65 5.68 10.47 -17.58
C TYR A 65 5.72 10.19 -16.08
N LEU A 66 4.63 9.64 -15.55
CA LEU A 66 4.50 9.27 -14.15
C LEU A 66 4.52 7.74 -14.00
N ILE A 67 5.22 7.23 -13.00
CA ILE A 67 5.30 5.81 -12.67
C ILE A 67 5.00 5.58 -11.18
N GLY A 68 4.70 4.37 -10.80
CA GLY A 68 4.48 3.99 -9.40
C GLY A 68 3.39 4.81 -8.71
N GLU A 69 3.64 5.20 -7.48
CA GLU A 69 2.69 5.95 -6.65
C GLU A 69 2.34 7.31 -7.24
N ALA A 70 3.30 8.00 -7.86
CA ALA A 70 3.05 9.28 -8.54
C ALA A 70 2.02 9.17 -9.68
N ALA A 71 1.90 7.99 -10.29
CA ALA A 71 0.89 7.66 -11.30
C ALA A 71 -0.41 7.12 -10.69
N GLY A 72 -0.54 7.07 -9.37
CA GLY A 72 -1.63 6.43 -8.64
C GLY A 72 -1.53 4.90 -8.60
N PHE A 73 -0.40 4.30 -8.99
CA PHE A 73 -0.24 2.85 -9.06
C PHE A 73 0.11 2.25 -7.69
N ILE A 74 -0.74 2.48 -6.73
CA ILE A 74 -0.70 1.92 -5.38
C ILE A 74 -2.02 1.21 -5.07
N SER A 75 -1.95 0.14 -4.30
CA SER A 75 -3.13 -0.59 -3.87
C SER A 75 -3.96 0.22 -2.88
N ALA A 76 -5.21 0.53 -3.23
CA ALA A 76 -6.13 1.26 -2.36
C ALA A 76 -6.50 0.49 -1.08
N SER A 77 -6.31 -0.84 -1.05
CA SER A 77 -6.66 -1.70 0.10
C SER A 77 -5.48 -2.01 1.01
N SER A 78 -4.26 -2.15 0.49
CA SER A 78 -3.07 -2.58 1.25
C SER A 78 -1.93 -1.57 1.26
N PHE A 79 -2.03 -0.47 0.53
CA PHE A 79 -0.94 0.50 0.32
C PHE A 79 0.34 -0.11 -0.30
N GLU A 80 0.23 -1.29 -0.88
CA GLU A 80 1.33 -1.93 -1.59
C GLU A 80 1.53 -1.27 -2.96
N GLY A 81 2.72 -0.73 -3.21
CA GLY A 81 3.05 0.00 -4.43
C GLY A 81 4.32 -0.46 -5.13
N ILE A 82 5.23 -1.19 -4.45
CA ILE A 82 6.57 -1.52 -4.96
C ILE A 82 6.49 -2.32 -6.27
N SER A 83 5.71 -3.40 -6.30
CA SER A 83 5.55 -4.21 -7.50
C SER A 83 4.92 -3.44 -8.65
N SER A 84 3.97 -2.56 -8.34
CA SER A 84 3.32 -1.67 -9.32
C SER A 84 4.30 -0.62 -9.88
N ALA A 85 5.19 -0.09 -9.04
CA ALA A 85 6.22 0.85 -9.46
C ALA A 85 7.22 0.20 -10.43
N ILE A 86 7.71 -0.99 -10.11
CA ILE A 86 8.62 -1.76 -10.98
C ILE A 86 7.92 -2.08 -12.32
N HIS A 87 6.68 -2.57 -12.27
CA HIS A 87 5.92 -2.91 -13.47
C HIS A 87 5.69 -1.70 -14.37
N SER A 88 5.27 -0.56 -13.80
CA SER A 88 5.03 0.66 -14.58
C SER A 88 6.31 1.26 -15.14
N GLY A 89 7.43 1.21 -14.39
CA GLY A 89 8.74 1.62 -14.87
C GLY A 89 9.22 0.78 -16.05
N SER A 90 9.11 -0.55 -15.93
CA SER A 90 9.43 -1.47 -17.04
C SER A 90 8.56 -1.22 -18.27
N ALA A 91 7.25 -1.04 -18.09
CA ALA A 91 6.33 -0.75 -19.19
C ALA A 91 6.64 0.58 -19.90
N LEU A 92 7.10 1.58 -19.17
CA LEU A 92 7.56 2.87 -19.72
C LEU A 92 8.87 2.71 -20.48
N ALA A 93 9.86 2.02 -19.93
CA ALA A 93 11.13 1.74 -20.58
C ALA A 93 10.93 1.00 -21.92
N ASP A 94 10.05 0.01 -21.93
CA ASP A 94 9.67 -0.70 -23.16
C ASP A 94 8.95 0.21 -24.19
N ALA A 95 8.15 1.16 -23.73
CA ALA A 95 7.50 2.11 -24.62
C ALA A 95 8.53 3.02 -25.33
N PHE A 96 9.55 3.46 -24.59
CA PHE A 96 10.67 4.24 -25.16
C PHE A 96 11.53 3.45 -26.13
N ARG A 97 11.82 2.18 -25.85
CA ARG A 97 12.62 1.31 -26.77
C ARG A 97 11.95 1.13 -28.12
N ASN A 98 10.65 1.00 -28.14
CA ASN A 98 9.90 0.59 -29.33
C ASN A 98 9.33 1.76 -30.15
N VAL A 99 9.37 2.99 -29.61
CA VAL A 99 8.70 4.13 -30.23
C VAL A 99 9.50 5.41 -30.01
N LYS A 100 9.74 6.18 -31.10
CA LYS A 100 10.46 7.45 -31.03
C LYS A 100 9.56 8.69 -30.90
N ASN A 101 8.26 8.56 -31.15
CA ASN A 101 7.31 9.68 -31.13
C ASN A 101 6.60 9.76 -29.79
N THR A 102 6.62 10.92 -29.14
CA THR A 102 6.05 11.17 -27.81
C THR A 102 4.58 10.73 -27.68
N SER A 103 3.73 11.07 -28.67
CA SER A 103 2.30 10.69 -28.66
C SER A 103 2.12 9.18 -28.69
N LYS A 104 2.97 8.48 -29.47
CA LYS A 104 2.95 7.02 -29.58
C LYS A 104 3.53 6.37 -28.33
N ILE A 105 4.53 6.96 -27.68
CA ILE A 105 5.08 6.50 -26.38
C ILE A 105 3.97 6.55 -25.34
N THR A 106 3.29 7.68 -25.19
CA THR A 106 2.17 7.83 -24.25
C THR A 106 1.09 6.77 -24.48
N ARG A 107 0.68 6.56 -25.72
CA ARG A 107 -0.34 5.55 -26.07
C ARG A 107 0.14 4.13 -25.75
N SER A 108 1.40 3.80 -26.08
CA SER A 108 2.00 2.49 -25.78
C SER A 108 2.08 2.24 -24.29
N TYR A 109 2.54 3.21 -23.51
CA TYR A 109 2.62 3.14 -22.05
C TYR A 109 1.24 2.94 -21.41
N ARG A 110 0.25 3.74 -21.83
CA ARG A 110 -1.14 3.60 -21.35
C ARG A 110 -1.72 2.21 -21.67
N LYS A 111 -1.41 1.64 -22.82
CA LYS A 111 -1.86 0.29 -23.22
C LYS A 111 -1.19 -0.77 -22.35
N LYS A 112 0.14 -0.69 -22.16
CA LYS A 112 0.91 -1.65 -21.36
C LYS A 112 0.53 -1.64 -19.87
N THR A 113 0.15 -0.49 -19.32
CA THR A 113 -0.30 -0.34 -17.93
C THR A 113 -1.80 -0.55 -17.73
N PHE A 114 -2.57 -0.86 -18.78
CA PHE A 114 -4.02 -0.99 -18.69
C PHE A 114 -4.45 -2.11 -17.73
N SER A 115 -3.85 -3.30 -17.83
CA SER A 115 -4.18 -4.42 -16.95
C SER A 115 -3.83 -4.13 -15.48
N LEU A 116 -2.69 -3.44 -15.24
CA LEU A 116 -2.31 -2.98 -13.92
C LEU A 116 -3.37 -2.02 -13.34
N ARG A 117 -3.81 -1.04 -14.13
CA ARG A 117 -4.88 -0.10 -13.72
C ARG A 117 -6.19 -0.81 -13.39
N CYS A 118 -6.61 -1.77 -14.22
CA CYS A 118 -7.81 -2.58 -13.95
C CYS A 118 -7.66 -3.35 -12.62
N LYS A 119 -6.54 -4.01 -12.40
CA LYS A 119 -6.24 -4.71 -11.14
C LYS A 119 -6.33 -3.78 -9.93
N LEU A 120 -5.70 -2.62 -10.00
CA LEU A 120 -5.70 -1.64 -8.90
C LEU A 120 -7.08 -1.01 -8.69
N PHE A 121 -7.82 -0.78 -9.77
CA PHE A 121 -9.19 -0.29 -9.70
C PHE A 121 -10.13 -1.27 -8.97
N LEU A 122 -10.02 -2.55 -9.25
CA LEU A 122 -10.77 -3.58 -8.51
C LEU A 122 -10.43 -3.59 -7.02
N LYS A 123 -9.20 -3.27 -6.64
CA LYS A 123 -8.80 -3.14 -5.24
C LYS A 123 -9.45 -1.92 -4.52
N ILE A 124 -9.95 -0.93 -5.26
CA ILE A 124 -10.74 0.18 -4.68
C ILE A 124 -12.05 -0.36 -4.11
N TRP A 125 -12.72 -1.27 -4.81
CA TRP A 125 -13.95 -1.93 -4.35
C TRP A 125 -13.67 -2.86 -3.17
N LYS A 126 -12.59 -3.67 -3.25
CA LYS A 126 -12.16 -4.54 -2.15
C LYS A 126 -11.95 -3.73 -0.85
N ARG A 127 -11.48 -2.50 -0.95
CA ARG A 127 -11.29 -1.61 0.20
C ARG A 127 -12.57 -1.45 1.03
N TRP A 128 -13.70 -1.22 0.38
CA TRP A 128 -14.96 -1.02 1.10
C TRP A 128 -15.29 -2.20 2.01
N PHE A 129 -15.12 -3.41 1.52
CA PHE A 129 -15.34 -4.62 2.32
C PHE A 129 -14.33 -4.74 3.47
N MET A 130 -13.07 -4.48 3.23
CA MET A 130 -12.01 -4.64 4.24
C MET A 130 -12.06 -3.61 5.36
N TYR A 131 -12.52 -2.39 5.08
CA TYR A 131 -12.55 -1.32 6.07
C TYR A 131 -13.92 -1.13 6.73
N THR A 132 -14.95 -1.86 6.33
CA THR A 132 -16.24 -1.89 7.02
C THR A 132 -16.15 -2.82 8.24
N PRO A 133 -16.32 -2.32 9.48
CA PRO A 133 -15.98 -3.09 10.69
C PRO A 133 -16.72 -4.42 10.82
N TRP A 134 -18.02 -4.45 10.53
CA TRP A 134 -18.83 -5.67 10.63
C TRP A 134 -18.46 -6.72 9.57
N VAL A 135 -18.17 -6.29 8.32
CA VAL A 135 -17.72 -7.19 7.24
C VAL A 135 -16.36 -7.78 7.60
N ARG A 136 -15.44 -6.95 8.08
CA ARG A 136 -14.12 -7.40 8.54
C ARG A 136 -14.25 -8.41 9.68
N SER A 137 -15.13 -8.16 10.66
CA SER A 137 -15.38 -9.10 11.76
C SER A 137 -15.89 -10.44 11.24
N LEU A 138 -16.78 -10.44 10.26
CA LEU A 138 -17.31 -11.67 9.64
C LEU A 138 -16.20 -12.45 8.91
N ILE A 139 -15.38 -11.77 8.11
CA ILE A 139 -14.24 -12.38 7.40
C ILE A 139 -13.23 -12.97 8.39
N MET A 140 -12.88 -12.22 9.45
CA MET A 140 -11.96 -12.71 10.50
C MET A 140 -12.51 -13.96 11.22
N ARG A 141 -13.81 -14.01 11.48
CA ARG A 141 -14.45 -15.19 12.08
C ARG A 141 -14.49 -16.40 11.15
N SER A 142 -14.56 -16.18 9.84
CA SER A 142 -14.58 -17.27 8.85
C SER A 142 -13.23 -18.01 8.72
N GLY A 143 -12.13 -17.44 9.23
CA GLY A 143 -10.79 -18.02 9.16
C GLY A 143 -10.14 -18.01 7.77
N ILE A 144 -10.77 -17.41 6.76
CA ILE A 144 -10.32 -17.46 5.36
C ILE A 144 -8.98 -16.73 5.16
N GLU A 145 -8.70 -15.67 5.92
CA GLU A 145 -7.45 -14.89 5.81
C GLU A 145 -6.77 -14.71 7.20
N SER A 146 -6.99 -15.61 8.14
CA SER A 146 -6.42 -15.49 9.48
C SER A 146 -4.98 -16.00 9.53
N ILE A 147 -4.09 -15.16 10.02
CA ILE A 147 -2.76 -15.59 10.47
C ILE A 147 -2.96 -16.32 11.80
N ARG A 148 -2.69 -17.62 11.84
CA ARG A 148 -2.70 -18.38 13.09
C ARG A 148 -1.46 -17.99 13.89
N VAL A 149 -1.65 -17.19 14.92
CA VAL A 149 -0.60 -16.93 15.91
C VAL A 149 -0.48 -18.19 16.77
N ARG A 150 0.57 -18.97 16.56
CA ARG A 150 0.96 -20.02 17.51
C ARG A 150 1.58 -19.32 18.71
N ARG A 151 0.87 -19.28 19.84
CA ARG A 151 1.53 -19.04 21.12
C ARG A 151 2.47 -20.22 21.35
N SER A 152 3.79 -19.98 21.43
CA SER A 152 4.68 -20.96 22.02
C SER A 152 4.18 -21.18 23.44
N LYS A 153 3.84 -22.39 23.79
CA LYS A 153 3.75 -22.78 25.19
C LYS A 153 5.21 -22.74 25.67
N GLU A 154 5.55 -21.71 26.39
CA GLU A 154 6.71 -21.78 27.28
C GLU A 154 6.31 -22.73 28.40
N ASP A 155 6.95 -23.93 28.40
CA ASP A 155 6.98 -24.85 29.50
C ASP A 155 7.88 -24.28 30.60
#